data_819e3b53883d89ee52ac2e8b4d44640c
#
_entry.id   819e3b53883d89ee52ac2e8b4d44640c
#
_cell.length_a   1.000
_cell.length_b   1.000
_cell.length_c   1.000
_cell.angle_alpha   90.00
_cell.angle_beta   90.00
_cell.angle_gamma   90.00
#
_symmetry.space_group_name_H-M   'P 1'
#
loop_
_entity.id
_entity.type
_entity.pdbx_description
1 polymer ?
#
loop_
_entity_poly.entity_id
_entity_poly.type
_entity_poly.pdbx_seq_one_letter_code
_entity_poly.pdbx_strand_id
1 'polypeptide(L)'
;MITGKTECGIRYAVKRSGSAVAYCSLGITCGTRSETGFHSGIAHFTEHTLFKGTAHKKSSVINGYLDKLGGELNAYTTKEEIVLHATVLKEDLMKASSLLMEIATSATFPENEVNTERGVVIDEIKSYKDNPAEDIYDRFEEKLFAGHPLTNPILGSVKSVKEITSEELRRFVKEKFVPEAMAFTIVADIDEKRMEAGLLKLVGKFFADFRPSGNGLVRPARVELCNVFDEMISRKTHEANAVVGGYAPSLYEEKERLATVLLSNILAGPAMNSILNSILREKHGWVYGVESS
;
A
#
# COMPACT_ATOMS: atom_id res chain seq x y z
N MET A 1 4.96 21.53 10.81
CA MET A 1 5.01 20.06 10.77
C MET A 1 6.05 19.58 11.78
N ILE A 2 5.68 18.66 12.65
CA ILE A 2 6.60 17.99 13.58
C ILE A 2 6.82 16.57 13.07
N THR A 3 8.06 16.13 13.07
CA THR A 3 8.45 14.75 12.74
C THR A 3 9.31 14.18 13.86
N GLY A 4 9.20 12.89 14.09
CA GLY A 4 9.98 12.26 15.14
C GLY A 4 9.95 10.73 15.05
N LYS A 5 10.51 10.10 16.07
CA LYS A 5 10.52 8.68 16.29
C LYS A 5 10.18 8.38 17.73
N THR A 6 9.29 7.44 17.96
CA THR A 6 8.90 7.00 19.31
C THR A 6 9.98 6.08 19.92
N GLU A 7 9.91 5.87 21.22
CA GLU A 7 10.85 4.97 21.93
C GLU A 7 10.82 3.54 21.39
N CYS A 8 9.65 3.04 20.97
CA CYS A 8 9.53 1.71 20.36
C CYS A 8 9.95 1.65 18.89
N GLY A 9 10.22 2.80 18.25
CA GLY A 9 10.76 2.82 16.89
C GLY A 9 9.80 3.31 15.80
N ILE A 10 8.52 3.57 16.08
CA ILE A 10 7.57 4.12 15.10
C ILE A 10 8.00 5.52 14.70
N ARG A 11 8.14 5.77 13.40
CA ARG A 11 8.33 7.12 12.86
C ARG A 11 6.99 7.83 12.80
N TYR A 12 6.99 9.13 12.97
CA TYR A 12 5.75 9.89 12.82
C TYR A 12 5.95 11.25 12.18
N ALA A 13 4.87 11.74 11.59
CA ALA A 13 4.74 13.11 11.13
C ALA A 13 3.36 13.67 11.51
N VAL A 14 3.32 14.84 12.12
CA VAL A 14 2.08 15.55 12.43
C VAL A 14 2.12 16.95 11.81
N LYS A 15 1.02 17.32 11.14
CA LYS A 15 0.92 18.60 10.44
C LYS A 15 -0.43 19.24 10.72
N ARG A 16 -0.43 20.51 11.11
CA ARG A 16 -1.67 21.27 11.20
C ARG A 16 -2.21 21.63 9.83
N SER A 17 -3.52 21.51 9.65
CA SER A 17 -4.28 21.97 8.49
C SER A 17 -5.34 22.97 8.91
N GLY A 18 -5.97 23.66 7.95
CA GLY A 18 -7.13 24.52 8.20
C GLY A 18 -8.47 23.83 7.96
N SER A 19 -8.48 22.49 7.78
CA SER A 19 -9.68 21.71 7.47
C SER A 19 -10.32 21.15 8.74
N ALA A 20 -11.66 21.13 8.77
CA ALA A 20 -12.40 20.41 9.81
C ALA A 20 -12.22 18.89 9.72
N VAL A 21 -11.85 18.40 8.53
CA VAL A 21 -11.56 16.98 8.29
C VAL A 21 -10.12 16.70 8.70
N ALA A 22 -9.94 15.63 9.43
CA ALA A 22 -8.67 15.09 9.85
C ALA A 22 -8.35 13.79 9.12
N TYR A 23 -7.08 13.61 8.80
CA TYR A 23 -6.55 12.43 8.15
C TYR A 23 -5.51 11.78 9.05
N CYS A 24 -5.56 10.48 9.21
CA CYS A 24 -4.48 9.73 9.85
C CYS A 24 -4.19 8.46 9.05
N SER A 25 -2.92 8.05 9.04
CA SER A 25 -2.51 6.82 8.40
C SER A 25 -1.39 6.12 9.17
N LEU A 26 -1.39 4.81 9.09
CA LEU A 26 -0.35 3.92 9.58
C LEU A 26 0.20 3.13 8.38
N GLY A 27 1.37 3.50 7.91
CA GLY A 27 2.11 2.76 6.89
C GLY A 27 3.02 1.73 7.54
N ILE A 28 3.05 0.54 6.98
CA ILE A 28 3.90 -0.58 7.41
C ILE A 28 4.74 -1.01 6.22
N THR A 29 6.06 -0.96 6.35
CA THR A 29 7.00 -1.33 5.27
C THR A 29 7.04 -2.85 5.09
N CYS A 30 5.96 -3.40 4.51
CA CYS A 30 5.81 -4.82 4.19
C CYS A 30 4.80 -5.01 3.05
N GLY A 31 5.25 -4.95 1.83
CA GLY A 31 4.46 -5.33 0.65
C GLY A 31 4.88 -6.69 0.11
N THR A 32 4.57 -6.97 -1.16
CA THR A 32 4.92 -8.26 -1.80
C THR A 32 6.42 -8.51 -1.84
N ARG A 33 7.24 -7.44 -1.86
CA ARG A 33 8.69 -7.55 -1.73
C ARG A 33 9.15 -8.27 -0.45
N SER A 34 8.32 -8.27 0.59
CA SER A 34 8.62 -8.83 1.92
C SER A 34 8.09 -10.26 2.11
N GLU A 35 7.54 -10.89 1.08
CA GLU A 35 6.88 -12.21 1.14
C GLU A 35 7.84 -13.41 1.15
N THR A 36 9.16 -13.19 1.12
CA THR A 36 10.14 -14.29 1.16
C THR A 36 9.89 -15.20 2.38
N GLY A 37 9.66 -16.47 2.13
CA GLY A 37 9.30 -17.46 3.17
C GLY A 37 7.79 -17.56 3.46
N PHE A 38 6.96 -16.90 2.66
CA PHE A 38 5.51 -16.92 2.70
C PHE A 38 4.93 -17.19 1.30
N HIS A 39 3.66 -17.56 1.24
CA HIS A 39 2.94 -17.67 -0.02
C HIS A 39 2.75 -16.28 -0.66
N SER A 40 2.92 -16.20 -1.99
CA SER A 40 2.71 -14.96 -2.75
C SER A 40 1.27 -14.48 -2.62
N GLY A 41 1.10 -13.16 -2.42
CA GLY A 41 -0.17 -12.51 -2.15
C GLY A 41 -0.54 -12.44 -0.67
N ILE A 42 0.33 -12.90 0.25
CA ILE A 42 0.04 -12.85 1.68
C ILE A 42 -0.08 -11.41 2.20
N ALA A 43 0.69 -10.48 1.66
CA ALA A 43 0.61 -9.07 2.07
C ALA A 43 -0.78 -8.49 1.76
N HIS A 44 -1.28 -8.67 0.55
CA HIS A 44 -2.60 -8.25 0.12
C HIS A 44 -3.71 -9.00 0.88
N PHE A 45 -3.58 -10.32 1.02
CA PHE A 45 -4.55 -11.10 1.77
C PHE A 45 -4.57 -10.75 3.27
N THR A 46 -3.42 -10.34 3.83
CA THR A 46 -3.37 -9.77 5.18
C THR A 46 -4.20 -8.50 5.25
N GLU A 47 -4.04 -7.56 4.32
CA GLU A 47 -4.82 -6.32 4.28
C GLU A 47 -6.32 -6.60 4.31
N HIS A 48 -6.85 -7.47 3.43
CA HIS A 48 -8.25 -7.87 3.39
C HIS A 48 -8.74 -8.46 4.72
N THR A 49 -7.89 -9.22 5.40
CA THR A 49 -8.26 -9.96 6.62
C THR A 49 -8.01 -9.18 7.91
N LEU A 50 -7.26 -8.08 7.90
CA LEU A 50 -7.05 -7.21 9.07
C LEU A 50 -8.36 -6.67 9.67
N PHE A 51 -9.37 -6.42 8.83
CA PHE A 51 -10.67 -5.86 9.24
C PHE A 51 -11.68 -6.94 9.70
N LYS A 52 -11.30 -8.22 9.67
CA LYS A 52 -12.20 -9.34 9.97
C LYS A 52 -12.28 -9.72 11.44
N GLY A 53 -11.55 -9.01 12.30
CA GLY A 53 -11.65 -9.14 13.76
C GLY A 53 -10.34 -8.84 14.47
N THR A 54 -10.45 -8.23 15.63
CA THR A 54 -9.36 -8.04 16.60
C THR A 54 -9.64 -8.81 17.87
N ALA A 55 -8.69 -8.84 18.80
CA ALA A 55 -8.90 -9.39 20.13
C ALA A 55 -10.07 -8.72 20.90
N HIS A 56 -10.47 -7.50 20.48
CA HIS A 56 -11.45 -6.68 21.20
C HIS A 56 -12.72 -6.38 20.38
N LYS A 57 -12.70 -6.53 19.06
CA LYS A 57 -13.81 -6.17 18.18
C LYS A 57 -14.05 -7.22 17.10
N LYS A 58 -15.33 -7.53 16.86
CA LYS A 58 -15.75 -8.30 15.69
C LYS A 58 -15.69 -7.45 14.42
N SER A 59 -15.62 -8.10 13.24
CA SER A 59 -15.61 -7.46 11.91
C SER A 59 -16.72 -6.39 11.76
N SER A 60 -17.95 -6.72 12.10
CA SER A 60 -19.08 -5.77 11.99
C SER A 60 -18.91 -4.50 12.85
N VAL A 61 -18.19 -4.61 13.97
CA VAL A 61 -17.90 -3.47 14.85
C VAL A 61 -16.77 -2.62 14.23
N ILE A 62 -15.73 -3.27 13.69
CA ILE A 62 -14.61 -2.58 13.05
C ILE A 62 -15.12 -1.77 11.85
N ASN A 63 -15.83 -2.41 10.93
CA ASN A 63 -16.31 -1.80 9.69
C ASN A 63 -17.29 -0.65 9.95
N GLY A 64 -18.21 -0.81 10.92
CA GLY A 64 -19.16 0.26 11.26
C GLY A 64 -18.64 1.27 12.30
N TYR A 65 -17.38 1.19 12.73
CA TYR A 65 -16.90 2.04 13.83
C TYR A 65 -16.77 3.50 13.40
N LEU A 66 -16.11 3.75 12.28
CA LEU A 66 -15.95 5.11 11.77
C LEU A 66 -17.16 5.60 10.98
N ASP A 67 -17.90 4.71 10.33
CA ASP A 67 -19.15 5.04 9.63
C ASP A 67 -20.16 5.74 10.57
N LYS A 68 -20.28 5.26 11.79
CA LYS A 68 -21.14 5.88 12.84
C LYS A 68 -20.69 7.29 13.23
N LEU A 69 -19.44 7.65 12.95
CA LEU A 69 -18.86 8.96 13.19
C LEU A 69 -18.84 9.82 11.92
N GLY A 70 -19.42 9.32 10.80
CA GLY A 70 -19.34 9.97 9.48
C GLY A 70 -17.92 9.95 8.91
N GLY A 71 -17.08 9.02 9.33
CA GLY A 71 -15.71 8.85 8.86
C GLY A 71 -15.56 7.68 7.90
N GLU A 72 -14.39 7.57 7.31
CA GLU A 72 -14.00 6.49 6.39
C GLU A 72 -12.77 5.76 6.94
N LEU A 73 -12.77 4.44 6.77
CA LEU A 73 -11.64 3.55 7.09
C LEU A 73 -11.31 2.75 5.86
N ASN A 74 -10.05 2.77 5.43
CA ASN A 74 -9.62 2.04 4.26
C ASN A 74 -8.16 1.58 4.40
N ALA A 75 -7.73 0.70 3.48
CA ALA A 75 -6.35 0.26 3.37
C ALA A 75 -5.97 -0.01 1.92
N TYR A 76 -4.69 -0.08 1.65
CA TYR A 76 -4.15 -0.54 0.38
C TYR A 76 -2.80 -1.21 0.57
N THR A 77 -2.48 -2.11 -0.35
CA THR A 77 -1.20 -2.82 -0.42
C THR A 77 -0.46 -2.47 -1.71
N THR A 78 0.83 -2.20 -1.57
CA THR A 78 1.74 -2.02 -2.70
C THR A 78 2.83 -3.10 -2.71
N LYS A 79 3.76 -3.00 -3.63
CA LYS A 79 4.95 -3.88 -3.64
C LYS A 79 5.80 -3.73 -2.36
N GLU A 80 5.77 -2.60 -1.68
CA GLU A 80 6.69 -2.28 -0.58
C GLU A 80 6.02 -1.94 0.75
N GLU A 81 4.71 -1.68 0.77
CA GLU A 81 4.01 -1.28 2.00
C GLU A 81 2.53 -1.72 2.04
N ILE A 82 2.03 -1.85 3.25
CA ILE A 82 0.59 -1.87 3.57
C ILE A 82 0.29 -0.57 4.31
N VAL A 83 -0.75 0.15 3.88
CA VAL A 83 -1.17 1.40 4.51
C VAL A 83 -2.61 1.29 4.97
N LEU A 84 -2.83 1.48 6.26
CA LEU A 84 -4.15 1.68 6.86
C LEU A 84 -4.39 3.17 7.01
N HIS A 85 -5.53 3.69 6.58
CA HIS A 85 -5.82 5.11 6.70
C HIS A 85 -7.27 5.38 7.08
N ALA A 86 -7.49 6.52 7.69
CA ALA A 86 -8.82 6.97 8.09
C ALA A 86 -8.99 8.46 7.86
N THR A 87 -10.21 8.83 7.49
CA THR A 87 -10.68 10.20 7.32
C THR A 87 -11.85 10.42 8.27
N VAL A 88 -11.76 11.40 9.16
CA VAL A 88 -12.76 11.67 10.19
C VAL A 88 -12.87 13.17 10.46
N LEU A 89 -13.86 13.61 11.25
CA LEU A 89 -13.83 14.94 11.85
C LEU A 89 -12.72 15.01 12.91
N LYS A 90 -12.14 16.18 13.10
CA LYS A 90 -10.99 16.38 14.00
C LYS A 90 -11.24 15.92 15.45
N GLU A 91 -12.48 15.98 15.90
CA GLU A 91 -12.90 15.54 17.25
C GLU A 91 -12.73 14.02 17.43
N ASP A 92 -12.82 13.26 16.35
CA ASP A 92 -12.75 11.79 16.35
C ASP A 92 -11.37 11.24 15.93
N LEU A 93 -10.41 12.13 15.65
CA LEU A 93 -9.06 11.76 15.21
C LEU A 93 -8.39 10.71 16.10
N MET A 94 -8.45 10.89 17.42
CA MET A 94 -7.80 9.93 18.34
C MET A 94 -8.53 8.57 18.41
N LYS A 95 -9.84 8.55 18.16
CA LYS A 95 -10.60 7.28 18.04
C LYS A 95 -10.18 6.52 16.77
N ALA A 96 -10.09 7.24 15.63
CA ALA A 96 -9.61 6.68 14.37
C ALA A 96 -8.16 6.18 14.51
N SER A 97 -7.26 7.00 15.04
CA SER A 97 -5.86 6.62 15.29
C SER A 97 -5.74 5.38 16.17
N SER A 98 -6.57 5.27 17.22
CA SER A 98 -6.60 4.10 18.10
C SER A 98 -7.11 2.84 17.38
N LEU A 99 -8.08 3.00 16.48
CA LEU A 99 -8.59 1.88 15.69
C LEU A 99 -7.53 1.36 14.71
N LEU A 100 -6.81 2.25 13.99
CA LEU A 100 -5.72 1.83 13.11
C LEU A 100 -4.65 1.03 13.86
N MET A 101 -4.25 1.51 15.04
CA MET A 101 -3.29 0.81 15.89
C MET A 101 -3.81 -0.54 16.37
N GLU A 102 -5.08 -0.61 16.79
CA GLU A 102 -5.69 -1.86 17.23
C GLU A 102 -5.75 -2.89 16.09
N ILE A 103 -6.16 -2.48 14.90
CA ILE A 103 -6.20 -3.36 13.72
C ILE A 103 -4.80 -3.90 13.42
N ALA A 104 -3.78 -3.04 13.40
CA ALA A 104 -2.42 -3.45 13.07
C ALA A 104 -1.77 -4.36 14.14
N THR A 105 -2.16 -4.24 15.42
CA THR A 105 -1.48 -4.94 16.53
C THR A 105 -2.26 -6.12 17.12
N SER A 106 -3.55 -6.19 16.86
CA SER A 106 -4.46 -7.10 17.58
C SER A 106 -5.38 -7.91 16.67
N ALA A 107 -5.12 -7.91 15.35
CA ALA A 107 -5.89 -8.74 14.41
C ALA A 107 -5.77 -10.22 14.74
N THR A 108 -6.89 -10.94 14.66
CA THR A 108 -6.99 -12.35 15.12
C THR A 108 -7.07 -13.36 13.99
N PHE A 109 -7.43 -12.92 12.78
CA PHE A 109 -7.60 -13.77 11.60
C PHE A 109 -8.48 -15.00 11.84
N PRO A 110 -9.79 -14.83 12.16
CA PRO A 110 -10.69 -15.95 12.40
C PRO A 110 -10.82 -16.81 11.13
N GLU A 111 -10.73 -18.12 11.27
CA GLU A 111 -10.64 -19.04 10.12
C GLU A 111 -11.86 -18.97 9.19
N ASN A 112 -13.06 -18.82 9.74
CA ASN A 112 -14.28 -18.63 8.95
C ASN A 112 -14.24 -17.34 8.12
N GLU A 113 -13.78 -16.25 8.69
CA GLU A 113 -13.62 -14.96 7.99
C GLU A 113 -12.55 -15.04 6.91
N VAL A 114 -11.39 -15.65 7.23
CA VAL A 114 -10.30 -15.89 6.28
C VAL A 114 -10.77 -16.72 5.08
N ASN A 115 -11.56 -17.79 5.34
CA ASN A 115 -12.11 -18.62 4.27
C ASN A 115 -13.13 -17.89 3.39
N THR A 116 -13.94 -17.02 3.98
CA THR A 116 -14.87 -16.16 3.23
C THR A 116 -14.11 -15.18 2.35
N GLU A 117 -13.13 -14.49 2.92
CA GLU A 117 -12.34 -13.47 2.21
C GLU A 117 -11.46 -14.06 1.12
N ARG A 118 -11.01 -15.30 1.30
CA ARG A 118 -10.30 -16.05 0.25
C ARG A 118 -11.07 -16.12 -1.07
N GLY A 119 -12.38 -16.31 -0.99
CA GLY A 119 -13.26 -16.30 -2.17
C GLY A 119 -13.24 -14.94 -2.86
N VAL A 120 -13.35 -13.88 -2.09
CA VAL A 120 -13.33 -12.49 -2.59
C VAL A 120 -12.01 -12.19 -3.31
N VAL A 121 -10.87 -12.48 -2.67
CA VAL A 121 -9.54 -12.25 -3.28
C VAL A 121 -9.32 -13.11 -4.53
N ILE A 122 -9.81 -14.36 -4.55
CA ILE A 122 -9.71 -15.19 -5.76
C ILE A 122 -10.53 -14.61 -6.92
N ASP A 123 -11.71 -14.04 -6.64
CA ASP A 123 -12.53 -13.43 -7.67
C ASP A 123 -11.92 -12.09 -8.15
N GLU A 124 -11.28 -11.34 -7.26
CA GLU A 124 -10.49 -10.16 -7.61
C GLU A 124 -9.32 -10.51 -8.53
N ILE A 125 -8.54 -11.57 -8.23
CA ILE A 125 -7.45 -12.04 -9.09
C ILE A 125 -7.97 -12.37 -10.50
N LYS A 126 -9.13 -13.03 -10.61
CA LYS A 126 -9.72 -13.35 -11.91
C LYS A 126 -10.13 -12.08 -12.66
N SER A 127 -10.83 -11.16 -11.98
CA SER A 127 -11.25 -9.89 -12.56
C SER A 127 -10.07 -9.07 -13.06
N TYR A 128 -8.99 -8.99 -12.28
CA TYR A 128 -7.77 -8.31 -12.66
C TYR A 128 -7.13 -8.92 -13.92
N LYS A 129 -7.05 -10.25 -13.99
CA LYS A 129 -6.51 -10.96 -15.16
C LYS A 129 -7.38 -10.87 -16.40
N ASP A 130 -8.67 -10.66 -16.24
CA ASP A 130 -9.62 -10.43 -17.32
C ASP A 130 -9.58 -9.01 -17.88
N ASN A 131 -8.90 -8.07 -17.16
CA ASN A 131 -8.65 -6.70 -17.59
C ASN A 131 -7.25 -6.58 -18.23
N PRO A 132 -7.12 -6.50 -19.58
CA PRO A 132 -5.82 -6.46 -20.23
C PRO A 132 -4.99 -5.23 -19.89
N ALA A 133 -5.63 -4.11 -19.55
CA ALA A 133 -4.96 -2.86 -19.20
C ALA A 133 -4.26 -2.95 -17.84
N GLU A 134 -4.74 -3.79 -16.94
CA GLU A 134 -4.13 -4.04 -15.63
C GLU A 134 -3.14 -5.21 -15.67
N ASP A 135 -3.52 -6.35 -16.27
CA ASP A 135 -2.67 -7.55 -16.36
C ASP A 135 -1.34 -7.28 -17.10
N ILE A 136 -1.30 -6.29 -18.00
CA ILE A 136 -0.06 -5.94 -18.71
C ILE A 136 1.01 -5.38 -17.78
N TYR A 137 0.64 -4.63 -16.72
CA TYR A 137 1.61 -4.11 -15.75
C TYR A 137 2.26 -5.23 -14.95
N ASP A 138 1.48 -6.19 -14.45
CA ASP A 138 2.02 -7.35 -13.73
C ASP A 138 2.99 -8.15 -14.61
N ARG A 139 2.65 -8.35 -15.89
CA ARG A 139 3.52 -9.05 -16.86
C ARG A 139 4.79 -8.29 -17.17
N PHE A 140 4.68 -6.97 -17.30
CA PHE A 140 5.83 -6.11 -17.52
C PHE A 140 6.77 -6.17 -16.31
N GLU A 141 6.24 -6.03 -15.09
CA GLU A 141 7.02 -6.09 -13.85
C GLU A 141 7.62 -7.49 -13.62
N GLU A 142 6.90 -8.56 -13.96
CA GLU A 142 7.41 -9.93 -13.90
C GLU A 142 8.70 -10.10 -14.73
N LYS A 143 8.76 -9.48 -15.90
CA LYS A 143 9.94 -9.50 -16.76
C LYS A 143 11.02 -8.54 -16.29
N LEU A 144 10.61 -7.33 -15.95
CA LEU A 144 11.53 -6.26 -15.51
C LEU A 144 12.30 -6.65 -14.27
N PHE A 145 11.63 -7.30 -13.31
CA PHE A 145 12.19 -7.68 -12.00
C PHE A 145 12.46 -9.19 -11.90
N ALA A 146 12.64 -9.89 -13.01
CA ALA A 146 12.85 -11.34 -12.99
C ALA A 146 13.97 -11.75 -12.03
N GLY A 147 13.67 -12.70 -11.14
CA GLY A 147 14.61 -13.16 -10.09
C GLY A 147 14.67 -12.30 -8.83
N HIS A 148 13.90 -11.21 -8.75
CA HIS A 148 13.79 -10.37 -7.57
C HIS A 148 12.37 -10.44 -6.98
N PRO A 149 12.15 -10.30 -5.65
CA PRO A 149 10.82 -10.35 -5.05
C PRO A 149 9.79 -9.35 -5.61
N LEU A 150 10.21 -8.24 -6.21
CA LEU A 150 9.32 -7.29 -6.89
C LEU A 150 8.62 -7.89 -8.13
N THR A 151 9.06 -9.04 -8.64
CA THR A 151 8.39 -9.77 -9.71
C THR A 151 7.01 -10.28 -9.29
N ASN A 152 6.79 -10.53 -8.00
CA ASN A 152 5.54 -11.09 -7.51
C ASN A 152 4.37 -10.11 -7.72
N PRO A 153 3.23 -10.55 -8.28
CA PRO A 153 2.04 -9.73 -8.37
C PRO A 153 1.48 -9.42 -6.97
N ILE A 154 0.90 -8.23 -6.78
CA ILE A 154 0.37 -7.80 -5.47
C ILE A 154 -0.71 -8.77 -4.98
N LEU A 155 -1.61 -9.18 -5.86
CA LEU A 155 -2.71 -10.10 -5.55
C LEU A 155 -2.23 -11.55 -5.32
N GLY A 156 -0.99 -11.87 -5.70
CA GLY A 156 -0.50 -13.24 -5.73
C GLY A 156 -1.15 -14.08 -6.85
N SER A 157 -1.31 -15.36 -6.60
CA SER A 157 -1.96 -16.30 -7.55
C SER A 157 -3.13 -17.03 -6.87
N VAL A 158 -4.09 -17.49 -7.67
CA VAL A 158 -5.20 -18.33 -7.17
C VAL A 158 -4.68 -19.54 -6.42
N LYS A 159 -3.56 -20.14 -6.87
CA LYS A 159 -2.95 -21.29 -6.20
C LYS A 159 -2.39 -20.87 -4.83
N SER A 160 -1.55 -19.84 -4.77
CA SER A 160 -0.92 -19.40 -3.52
C SER A 160 -1.95 -18.93 -2.48
N VAL A 161 -2.96 -18.14 -2.89
CA VAL A 161 -4.02 -17.65 -1.99
C VAL A 161 -4.85 -18.78 -1.39
N LYS A 162 -5.05 -19.89 -2.13
CA LYS A 162 -5.72 -21.08 -1.58
C LYS A 162 -4.93 -21.76 -0.47
N GLU A 163 -3.63 -21.65 -0.47
CA GLU A 163 -2.72 -22.31 0.48
C GLU A 163 -2.44 -21.45 1.74
N ILE A 164 -2.67 -20.13 1.69
CA ILE A 164 -2.48 -19.23 2.83
C ILE A 164 -3.44 -19.61 3.97
N THR A 165 -2.92 -19.80 5.17
CA THR A 165 -3.69 -20.15 6.37
C THR A 165 -3.78 -18.99 7.35
N SER A 166 -4.76 -19.06 8.29
CA SER A 166 -4.84 -18.10 9.40
C SER A 166 -3.58 -18.06 10.26
N GLU A 167 -2.90 -19.20 10.40
CA GLU A 167 -1.64 -19.28 11.13
C GLU A 167 -0.52 -18.54 10.39
N GLU A 168 -0.46 -18.69 9.07
CA GLU A 168 0.53 -18.00 8.25
C GLU A 168 0.31 -16.49 8.25
N LEU A 169 -0.94 -16.02 8.20
CA LEU A 169 -1.29 -14.60 8.35
C LEU A 169 -0.83 -14.03 9.70
N ARG A 170 -1.06 -14.78 10.82
CA ARG A 170 -0.58 -14.38 12.14
C ARG A 170 0.95 -14.33 12.19
N ARG A 171 1.63 -15.30 11.58
CA ARG A 171 3.09 -15.33 11.49
C ARG A 171 3.61 -14.14 10.69
N PHE A 172 2.99 -13.84 9.55
CA PHE A 172 3.36 -12.69 8.69
C PHE A 172 3.24 -11.38 9.47
N VAL A 173 2.09 -11.12 10.11
CA VAL A 173 1.90 -9.92 10.91
C VAL A 173 2.88 -9.85 12.08
N LYS A 174 3.09 -10.95 12.79
CA LYS A 174 4.06 -11.01 13.91
C LYS A 174 5.48 -10.65 13.47
N GLU A 175 5.90 -11.09 12.28
CA GLU A 175 7.25 -10.86 11.77
C GLU A 175 7.42 -9.50 11.10
N LYS A 176 6.37 -8.97 10.46
CA LYS A 176 6.47 -7.77 9.61
C LYS A 176 5.89 -6.50 10.24
N PHE A 177 4.87 -6.62 11.09
CA PHE A 177 4.21 -5.45 11.70
C PHE A 177 4.94 -5.03 12.99
N VAL A 178 6.24 -4.79 12.86
CA VAL A 178 7.08 -4.33 13.98
C VAL A 178 7.14 -2.79 13.99
N PRO A 179 7.23 -2.15 15.15
CA PRO A 179 7.24 -0.69 15.27
C PRO A 179 8.28 0.00 14.41
N GLU A 180 9.46 -0.58 14.23
CA GLU A 180 10.53 0.00 13.41
C GLU A 180 10.16 0.04 11.91
N ALA A 181 9.26 -0.85 11.46
CA ALA A 181 8.73 -0.86 10.10
C ALA A 181 7.53 0.09 9.93
N MET A 182 7.04 0.70 11.01
CA MET A 182 5.84 1.54 11.00
C MET A 182 6.16 3.03 10.87
N ALA A 183 5.25 3.74 10.20
CA ALA A 183 5.21 5.19 10.16
C ALA A 183 3.77 5.67 10.36
N PHE A 184 3.55 6.58 11.32
CA PHE A 184 2.23 7.15 11.59
C PHE A 184 2.16 8.62 11.15
N THR A 185 1.14 8.98 10.38
CA THR A 185 0.96 10.36 9.94
C THR A 185 -0.38 10.91 10.39
N ILE A 186 -0.41 12.19 10.74
CA ILE A 186 -1.64 12.93 11.12
C ILE A 186 -1.64 14.29 10.44
N VAL A 187 -2.78 14.64 9.84
CA VAL A 187 -3.06 15.99 9.33
C VAL A 187 -4.43 16.42 9.85
N ALA A 188 -4.50 17.46 10.69
CA ALA A 188 -5.75 17.96 11.28
C ALA A 188 -5.65 19.43 11.69
N ASP A 189 -6.80 20.11 11.87
CA ASP A 189 -6.84 21.44 12.48
C ASP A 189 -6.77 21.35 14.01
N ILE A 190 -5.66 20.82 14.50
CA ILE A 190 -5.31 20.72 15.92
C ILE A 190 -3.86 21.19 16.06
N ASP A 191 -3.51 21.75 17.21
CA ASP A 191 -2.13 22.13 17.51
C ASP A 191 -1.18 20.92 17.37
N GLU A 192 -0.05 21.10 16.70
CA GLU A 192 0.88 20.02 16.36
C GLU A 192 1.47 19.34 17.60
N LYS A 193 1.80 20.10 18.66
CA LYS A 193 2.32 19.51 19.92
C LYS A 193 1.26 18.69 20.63
N ARG A 194 -0.01 19.12 20.54
CA ARG A 194 -1.14 18.37 21.11
C ARG A 194 -1.37 17.05 20.35
N MET A 195 -1.29 17.08 19.00
CA MET A 195 -1.36 15.85 18.19
C MET A 195 -0.21 14.91 18.50
N GLU A 196 1.01 15.42 18.57
CA GLU A 196 2.19 14.65 18.93
C GLU A 196 2.05 13.99 20.29
N ALA A 197 1.70 14.74 21.32
CA ALA A 197 1.51 14.20 22.67
C ALA A 197 0.41 13.12 22.72
N GLY A 198 -0.69 13.33 21.99
CA GLY A 198 -1.76 12.34 21.84
C GLY A 198 -1.27 11.05 21.17
N LEU A 199 -0.50 11.18 20.09
CA LEU A 199 0.08 10.05 19.37
C LEU A 199 1.08 9.27 20.23
N LEU A 200 2.00 9.96 20.91
CA LEU A 200 2.99 9.32 21.77
C LEU A 200 2.32 8.53 22.91
N LYS A 201 1.27 9.11 23.54
CA LYS A 201 0.46 8.41 24.54
C LYS A 201 -0.23 7.18 23.96
N LEU A 202 -0.78 7.29 22.75
CA LEU A 202 -1.44 6.19 22.06
C LEU A 202 -0.44 5.06 21.77
N VAL A 203 0.70 5.38 21.17
CA VAL A 203 1.75 4.40 20.87
C VAL A 203 2.25 3.71 22.15
N GLY A 204 2.47 4.45 23.22
CA GLY A 204 2.85 3.89 24.51
C GLY A 204 1.84 2.89 25.08
N LYS A 205 0.53 3.06 24.78
CA LYS A 205 -0.50 2.10 25.17
C LYS A 205 -0.39 0.75 24.45
N PHE A 206 -0.05 0.78 23.15
CA PHE A 206 0.01 -0.44 22.32
C PHE A 206 1.38 -1.14 22.37
N PHE A 207 2.45 -0.41 22.66
CA PHE A 207 3.83 -0.90 22.57
C PHE A 207 4.65 -0.65 23.85
N ALA A 208 3.99 -0.61 25.03
CA ALA A 208 4.67 -0.36 26.32
C ALA A 208 5.85 -1.29 26.59
N ASP A 209 5.70 -2.57 26.26
CA ASP A 209 6.70 -3.61 26.52
C ASP A 209 7.64 -3.88 25.35
N PHE A 210 7.42 -3.20 24.20
CA PHE A 210 8.25 -3.40 23.03
C PHE A 210 9.59 -2.69 23.18
N ARG A 211 10.67 -3.41 22.85
CA ARG A 211 12.03 -2.87 22.79
C ARG A 211 12.53 -2.99 21.36
N PRO A 212 13.01 -1.88 20.75
CA PRO A 212 13.55 -1.90 19.40
C PRO A 212 14.70 -2.91 19.27
N SER A 213 14.74 -3.61 18.14
CA SER A 213 15.81 -4.56 17.83
C SER A 213 17.15 -3.87 17.56
N GLY A 214 17.17 -2.56 17.41
CA GLY A 214 18.33 -1.77 17.02
C GLY A 214 18.68 -1.84 15.54
N ASN A 215 18.09 -2.77 14.82
CA ASN A 215 18.21 -2.88 13.36
C ASN A 215 17.22 -1.90 12.74
N GLY A 216 17.62 -0.65 12.50
CA GLY A 216 16.77 0.32 11.82
C GLY A 216 16.31 -0.19 10.45
N LEU A 217 15.34 0.50 9.85
CA LEU A 217 14.90 0.20 8.47
C LEU A 217 16.13 0.23 7.55
N VAL A 218 16.48 -0.94 7.04
CA VAL A 218 17.51 -1.06 6.00
C VAL A 218 16.89 -0.56 4.71
N ARG A 219 17.51 0.44 4.09
CA ARG A 219 17.11 0.85 2.73
C ARG A 219 17.24 -0.37 1.82
N PRO A 220 16.19 -0.71 1.06
CA PRO A 220 16.31 -1.78 0.11
C PRO A 220 17.43 -1.48 -0.88
N ALA A 221 18.23 -2.49 -1.20
CA ALA A 221 19.25 -2.36 -2.23
C ALA A 221 18.61 -1.96 -3.58
N ARG A 222 19.37 -1.22 -4.39
CA ARG A 222 18.95 -0.94 -5.76
C ARG A 222 18.75 -2.27 -6.49
N VAL A 223 17.62 -2.40 -7.15
CA VAL A 223 17.35 -3.57 -7.97
C VAL A 223 18.13 -3.44 -9.27
N GLU A 224 18.93 -4.44 -9.60
CA GLU A 224 19.50 -4.56 -10.94
C GLU A 224 18.40 -5.13 -11.85
N LEU A 225 18.03 -4.37 -12.86
CA LEU A 225 17.08 -4.85 -13.85
C LEU A 225 17.70 -5.97 -14.67
N CYS A 226 16.87 -6.93 -15.03
CA CYS A 226 17.24 -7.97 -15.96
C CYS A 226 17.46 -7.45 -17.37
N ASN A 227 17.69 -8.36 -18.30
CA ASN A 227 17.94 -8.06 -19.70
C ASN A 227 16.81 -7.23 -20.32
N VAL A 228 17.16 -6.39 -21.28
CA VAL A 228 16.22 -5.74 -22.18
C VAL A 228 15.33 -6.80 -22.83
N PHE A 229 14.04 -6.60 -22.82
CA PHE A 229 13.06 -7.49 -23.45
C PHE A 229 12.09 -6.69 -24.34
N ASP A 230 11.60 -7.36 -25.36
CA ASP A 230 10.50 -6.93 -26.21
C ASP A 230 9.60 -8.16 -26.41
N GLU A 231 8.36 -8.09 -25.96
CA GLU A 231 7.43 -9.21 -25.96
C GLU A 231 6.05 -8.79 -26.45
N MET A 232 5.49 -9.55 -27.36
CA MET A 232 4.13 -9.40 -27.83
C MET A 232 3.30 -10.62 -27.43
N ILE A 233 2.23 -10.42 -26.68
CA ILE A 233 1.31 -11.47 -26.26
C ILE A 233 -0.01 -11.28 -26.98
N SER A 234 -0.40 -12.25 -27.82
CA SER A 234 -1.68 -12.24 -28.50
C SER A 234 -2.77 -12.81 -27.60
N ARG A 235 -3.87 -12.07 -27.45
CA ARG A 235 -5.07 -12.48 -26.70
C ARG A 235 -6.33 -12.26 -27.54
N LYS A 236 -7.42 -12.94 -27.16
CA LYS A 236 -8.75 -12.74 -27.77
C LYS A 236 -9.44 -11.53 -27.13
N THR A 237 -8.86 -10.36 -27.28
CA THR A 237 -9.41 -9.07 -26.81
C THR A 237 -9.55 -8.11 -27.99
N HIS A 238 -10.42 -7.12 -27.85
CA HIS A 238 -10.61 -6.09 -28.88
C HIS A 238 -9.67 -4.90 -28.72
N GLU A 239 -8.89 -4.86 -27.64
CA GLU A 239 -7.98 -3.78 -27.31
C GLU A 239 -6.53 -4.27 -27.33
N ALA A 240 -5.64 -3.40 -27.77
CA ALA A 240 -4.19 -3.56 -27.62
C ALA A 240 -3.68 -2.60 -26.53
N ASN A 241 -2.96 -3.14 -25.57
CA ASN A 241 -2.30 -2.36 -24.53
C ASN A 241 -0.79 -2.51 -24.69
N ALA A 242 -0.04 -1.44 -24.49
CA ALA A 242 1.42 -1.44 -24.55
C ALA A 242 2.01 -0.73 -23.33
N VAL A 243 3.04 -1.31 -22.75
CA VAL A 243 3.82 -0.71 -21.66
C VAL A 243 5.27 -0.66 -22.09
N VAL A 244 5.89 0.50 -21.91
CA VAL A 244 7.32 0.74 -22.13
C VAL A 244 7.89 1.35 -20.87
N GLY A 245 8.97 0.82 -20.36
CA GLY A 245 9.56 1.34 -19.12
C GLY A 245 11.01 0.92 -18.94
N GLY A 246 11.62 1.45 -17.92
CA GLY A 246 13.03 1.20 -17.61
C GLY A 246 13.46 1.86 -16.31
N TYR A 247 14.74 2.05 -16.14
CA TYR A 247 15.29 2.73 -14.97
C TYR A 247 14.84 4.19 -14.90
N ALA A 248 14.42 4.57 -13.70
CA ALA A 248 14.22 5.96 -13.31
C ALA A 248 15.12 6.29 -12.11
N PRO A 249 15.39 7.58 -11.84
CA PRO A 249 16.05 8.00 -10.62
C PRO A 249 15.29 7.54 -9.38
N SER A 250 16.03 7.15 -8.33
CA SER A 250 15.43 6.72 -7.09
C SER A 250 14.72 7.87 -6.37
N LEU A 251 13.82 7.54 -5.43
CA LEU A 251 13.14 8.55 -4.58
C LEU A 251 14.12 9.42 -3.77
N TYR A 252 15.36 8.98 -3.60
CA TYR A 252 16.41 9.67 -2.84
C TYR A 252 17.28 10.57 -3.71
N GLU A 253 17.17 10.50 -5.04
CA GLU A 253 17.83 11.35 -6.03
C GLU A 253 16.88 12.49 -6.40
N GLU A 254 16.66 13.42 -5.45
CA GLU A 254 15.57 14.41 -5.51
C GLU A 254 15.60 15.25 -6.80
N LYS A 255 16.76 15.76 -7.20
CA LYS A 255 16.89 16.63 -8.36
C LYS A 255 16.58 15.90 -9.66
N GLU A 256 17.15 14.73 -9.83
CA GLU A 256 16.96 13.85 -10.99
C GLU A 256 15.52 13.36 -11.05
N ARG A 257 14.94 12.98 -9.92
CA ARG A 257 13.54 12.58 -9.80
C ARG A 257 12.58 13.71 -10.20
N LEU A 258 12.80 14.92 -9.72
CA LEU A 258 11.96 16.07 -10.11
C LEU A 258 12.07 16.37 -11.61
N ALA A 259 13.26 16.26 -12.20
CA ALA A 259 13.44 16.40 -13.64
C ALA A 259 12.70 15.30 -14.42
N THR A 260 12.73 14.05 -13.93
CA THR A 260 12.01 12.92 -14.53
C THR A 260 10.50 13.11 -14.45
N VAL A 261 9.96 13.55 -13.30
CA VAL A 261 8.53 13.88 -13.16
C VAL A 261 8.10 14.97 -14.13
N LEU A 262 8.92 16.01 -14.32
CA LEU A 262 8.63 17.05 -15.31
C LEU A 262 8.66 16.50 -16.74
N LEU A 263 9.66 15.68 -17.06
CA LEU A 263 9.75 15.02 -18.38
C LEU A 263 8.56 14.13 -18.65
N SER A 264 8.15 13.31 -17.66
CA SER A 264 6.97 12.47 -17.71
C SER A 264 5.70 13.27 -18.03
N ASN A 265 5.50 14.42 -17.36
CA ASN A 265 4.38 15.31 -17.64
C ASN A 265 4.42 15.92 -19.04
N ILE A 266 5.60 16.28 -19.55
CA ILE A 266 5.76 16.80 -20.92
C ILE A 266 5.43 15.72 -21.94
N LEU A 267 5.89 14.49 -21.72
CA LEU A 267 5.70 13.38 -22.64
C LEU A 267 4.25 12.88 -22.67
N ALA A 268 3.70 12.53 -21.54
CA ALA A 268 2.38 11.89 -21.44
C ALA A 268 1.62 12.27 -20.16
N GLY A 269 1.78 13.51 -19.69
CA GLY A 269 0.96 14.04 -18.59
C GLY A 269 -0.53 14.10 -18.99
N PRO A 270 -1.43 14.34 -18.02
CA PRO A 270 -2.88 14.24 -18.20
C PRO A 270 -3.48 15.28 -19.16
N ALA A 271 -2.71 16.31 -19.54
CA ALA A 271 -3.15 17.34 -20.46
C ALA A 271 -3.09 16.85 -21.92
N MET A 272 -4.10 17.21 -22.71
CA MET A 272 -4.22 16.83 -24.12
C MET A 272 -3.07 17.33 -25.00
N ASN A 273 -2.35 18.37 -24.56
CA ASN A 273 -1.20 18.95 -25.24
C ASN A 273 0.14 18.27 -24.89
N SER A 274 0.15 17.24 -24.05
CA SER A 274 1.36 16.43 -23.87
C SER A 274 1.74 15.77 -25.20
N ILE A 275 3.04 15.56 -25.41
CA ILE A 275 3.58 15.17 -26.71
C ILE A 275 2.93 13.90 -27.26
N LEU A 276 2.88 12.85 -26.44
CA LEU A 276 2.34 11.56 -26.88
C LEU A 276 0.81 11.60 -27.04
N ASN A 277 0.05 12.29 -26.19
CA ASN A 277 -1.38 12.47 -26.38
C ASN A 277 -1.68 13.25 -27.66
N SER A 278 -0.95 14.34 -27.91
CA SER A 278 -1.09 15.14 -29.14
C SER A 278 -0.81 14.32 -30.42
N ILE A 279 0.21 13.45 -30.39
CA ILE A 279 0.59 12.66 -31.57
C ILE A 279 -0.30 11.42 -31.71
N LEU A 280 -0.35 10.57 -30.69
CA LEU A 280 -0.99 9.25 -30.83
C LEU A 280 -2.51 9.33 -30.80
N ARG A 281 -3.06 10.20 -29.94
CA ARG A 281 -4.50 10.35 -29.79
C ARG A 281 -5.07 11.38 -30.78
N GLU A 282 -4.59 12.64 -30.72
CA GLU A 282 -5.22 13.72 -31.46
C GLU A 282 -4.89 13.67 -32.97
N LYS A 283 -3.62 13.44 -33.34
CA LYS A 283 -3.19 13.43 -34.74
C LYS A 283 -3.52 12.12 -35.44
N HIS A 284 -3.31 10.98 -34.78
CA HIS A 284 -3.42 9.67 -35.42
C HIS A 284 -4.67 8.88 -34.99
N GLY A 285 -5.27 9.17 -33.83
CA GLY A 285 -6.43 8.42 -33.35
C GLY A 285 -6.13 6.94 -33.03
N TRP A 286 -4.87 6.62 -32.71
CA TRP A 286 -4.46 5.24 -32.47
C TRP A 286 -4.76 4.74 -31.06
N VAL A 287 -4.87 5.66 -30.10
CA VAL A 287 -5.10 5.33 -28.69
C VAL A 287 -6.18 6.21 -28.08
N TYR A 288 -6.85 5.72 -27.05
CA TYR A 288 -7.77 6.51 -26.23
C TYR A 288 -7.04 7.37 -25.18
N GLY A 289 -5.90 6.92 -24.71
CA GLY A 289 -5.07 7.63 -23.76
C GLY A 289 -3.66 7.11 -23.73
N VAL A 290 -2.74 7.97 -23.28
CA VAL A 290 -1.36 7.65 -22.97
C VAL A 290 -1.04 8.32 -21.66
N GLU A 291 -0.43 7.60 -20.75
CA GLU A 291 0.03 8.12 -19.47
C GLU A 291 1.48 7.74 -19.21
N SER A 292 2.18 8.53 -18.42
CA SER A 292 3.54 8.27 -17.95
C SER A 292 3.61 8.56 -16.46
N SER A 293 4.14 7.65 -15.69
CA SER A 293 4.29 7.72 -14.23
C SER A 293 5.73 7.48 -13.79
#